data_5460ead1640a57e9a3f75f62021b56f0
#
_entry.id   5460ead1640a57e9a3f75f62021b56f0
#
_cell.length_a   1.000
_cell.length_b   1.000
_cell.length_c   1.000
_cell.angle_alpha   90.00
_cell.angle_beta   90.00
_cell.angle_gamma   90.00
#
_symmetry.space_group_name_H-M   'P 1'
#
loop_
_entity.id
_entity.type
_entity.pdbx_description
1 polymer ?
#
loop_
_entity_poly.entity_id
_entity_poly.type
_entity_poly.pdbx_seq_one_letter_code
_entity_poly.pdbx_strand_id
1 'polypeptide(L)'
;MSENKKNVDLNKVSYNFGTKGWTVIGFEIVMLFFMTGITVDGLNTIVPMMAAFHGWNPDVLLSISTPASIIALFACVLWAAFIEKAGLKKTTIITMVLAGISMIAYGNSVNIAMYAVSLVCIVTFINAFACNCGFAICANWFPTKKGIVMGITTIGMNLASALINWILSGLSNSFQISGALSILGGVVILLAILLGIFVKATPEEAGCYPDNDPEIAAIIKAEEEGVKEMEKVSYAGALKNKYVWIFGLGAGFFGLATVGIMSQLVSYFMAARGYELTGALSMLTIAAVIGMIGSWAWGVVDQKLGTQKACLLFGIWYFVGIAFLIAPPTPCMYIGLFMLGGAIGGNGNFLPSLAAQVFGRKDFNVSYACMNMINGIVRSCSFFVLAVLRSMTSGYTVPSMVFAVIAVIGGILIVAVKEKKAIQ
;
A
#
# COMPACT_ATOMS: atom_id res chain seq x y z
N MET A 1 8.13 -44.00 11.59
CA MET A 1 6.81 -43.57 11.07
C MET A 1 7.01 -42.27 10.32
N SER A 2 7.44 -42.38 9.08
CA SER A 2 7.74 -41.24 8.20
C SER A 2 7.04 -41.46 6.86
N GLU A 3 5.71 -41.32 6.84
CA GLU A 3 4.95 -41.37 5.59
C GLU A 3 3.62 -40.67 5.80
N ASN A 4 3.57 -39.40 5.45
CA ASN A 4 2.44 -38.65 4.88
C ASN A 4 2.66 -37.15 5.05
N LYS A 5 3.80 -36.60 4.62
CA LYS A 5 3.82 -35.20 4.22
C LYS A 5 3.08 -35.16 2.87
N LYS A 6 1.75 -35.08 2.90
CA LYS A 6 1.00 -34.64 1.72
C LYS A 6 1.63 -33.32 1.29
N ASN A 7 2.15 -33.29 0.06
CA ASN A 7 2.63 -32.07 -0.58
C ASN A 7 1.43 -31.12 -0.71
N VAL A 8 1.22 -30.27 0.29
CA VAL A 8 0.26 -29.18 0.19
C VAL A 8 0.85 -28.22 -0.82
N ASP A 9 0.18 -28.05 -1.95
CA ASP A 9 0.61 -27.09 -2.97
C ASP A 9 0.36 -25.66 -2.48
N LEU A 10 1.38 -25.06 -1.84
CA LEU A 10 1.36 -23.71 -1.30
C LEU A 10 1.16 -22.62 -2.37
N ASN A 11 1.31 -22.97 -3.66
CA ASN A 11 1.17 -22.02 -4.78
C ASN A 11 -0.24 -22.10 -5.40
N LYS A 12 -1.13 -22.97 -4.87
CA LYS A 12 -2.49 -23.12 -5.38
C LYS A 12 -3.30 -21.84 -5.16
N VAL A 13 -3.82 -21.28 -6.24
CA VAL A 13 -4.77 -20.18 -6.17
C VAL A 13 -6.11 -20.71 -5.65
N SER A 14 -6.56 -20.22 -4.51
CA SER A 14 -7.82 -20.59 -3.90
C SER A 14 -8.49 -19.37 -3.29
N TYR A 15 -9.78 -19.21 -3.53
CA TYR A 15 -10.64 -18.15 -2.99
C TYR A 15 -11.50 -18.63 -1.81
N ASN A 16 -11.21 -19.82 -1.30
CA ASN A 16 -11.88 -20.34 -0.11
C ASN A 16 -11.31 -19.68 1.15
N PHE A 17 -11.80 -18.48 1.47
CA PHE A 17 -11.38 -17.72 2.65
C PHE A 17 -12.34 -17.91 3.84
N GLY A 18 -13.50 -18.54 3.61
CA GLY A 18 -14.59 -18.59 4.60
C GLY A 18 -15.24 -17.23 4.84
N THR A 19 -16.43 -17.22 5.43
CA THR A 19 -17.19 -15.97 5.65
C THR A 19 -16.41 -14.95 6.51
N LYS A 20 -15.78 -15.40 7.60
CA LYS A 20 -14.99 -14.53 8.48
C LYS A 20 -13.71 -14.02 7.81
N GLY A 21 -13.07 -14.84 6.96
CA GLY A 21 -11.92 -14.42 6.18
C GLY A 21 -12.28 -13.35 5.15
N TRP A 22 -13.41 -13.46 4.46
CA TRP A 22 -13.91 -12.43 3.58
C TRP A 22 -14.23 -11.12 4.33
N THR A 23 -14.71 -11.22 5.58
CA THR A 23 -14.92 -10.04 6.43
C THR A 23 -13.59 -9.32 6.71
N VAL A 24 -12.52 -10.06 7.03
CA VAL A 24 -11.18 -9.48 7.23
C VAL A 24 -10.69 -8.78 5.98
N ILE A 25 -10.78 -9.44 4.81
CA ILE A 25 -10.40 -8.87 3.51
C ILE A 25 -11.21 -7.60 3.22
N GLY A 26 -12.53 -7.62 3.45
CA GLY A 26 -13.40 -6.47 3.24
C GLY A 26 -13.03 -5.27 4.11
N PHE A 27 -12.74 -5.48 5.38
CA PHE A 27 -12.26 -4.41 6.26
C PHE A 27 -10.92 -3.86 5.80
N GLU A 28 -9.99 -4.70 5.36
CA GLU A 28 -8.70 -4.24 4.87
C GLU A 28 -8.82 -3.42 3.57
N ILE A 29 -9.70 -3.81 2.63
CA ILE A 29 -10.02 -3.01 1.44
C ILE A 29 -10.47 -1.60 1.84
N VAL A 30 -11.37 -1.49 2.83
CA VAL A 30 -11.88 -0.20 3.31
C VAL A 30 -10.80 0.59 4.04
N MET A 31 -9.96 -0.06 4.85
CA MET A 31 -8.85 0.61 5.54
C MET A 31 -7.85 1.19 4.54
N LEU A 32 -7.48 0.44 3.51
CA LEU A 32 -6.59 0.91 2.44
C LEU A 32 -7.24 1.98 1.55
N PHE A 33 -8.58 1.92 1.36
CA PHE A 33 -9.33 2.99 0.71
C PHE A 33 -9.16 4.32 1.46
N PHE A 34 -9.36 4.34 2.77
CA PHE A 34 -9.17 5.56 3.56
C PHE A 34 -7.70 6.01 3.58
N MET A 35 -6.76 5.05 3.62
CA MET A 35 -5.33 5.37 3.58
C MET A 35 -4.99 6.17 2.32
N THR A 36 -5.22 5.63 1.16
CA THR A 36 -4.91 6.30 -0.11
C THR A 36 -5.81 7.52 -0.32
N GLY A 37 -7.11 7.37 -0.01
CA GLY A 37 -8.11 8.40 -0.24
C GLY A 37 -7.86 9.68 0.54
N ILE A 38 -7.48 9.61 1.79
CA ILE A 38 -7.32 10.81 2.62
C ILE A 38 -5.89 11.35 2.59
N THR A 39 -4.88 10.45 2.54
CA THR A 39 -3.48 10.87 2.71
C THR A 39 -2.74 11.15 1.39
N VAL A 40 -3.33 10.74 0.25
CA VAL A 40 -2.70 10.92 -1.08
C VAL A 40 -3.67 11.58 -2.04
N ASP A 41 -4.68 10.85 -2.53
CA ASP A 41 -5.51 11.32 -3.65
C ASP A 41 -6.49 12.42 -3.25
N GLY A 42 -7.03 12.36 -2.05
CA GLY A 42 -7.96 13.37 -1.52
C GLY A 42 -7.33 14.74 -1.31
N LEU A 43 -6.00 14.81 -1.18
CA LEU A 43 -5.29 16.08 -1.07
C LEU A 43 -5.53 16.98 -2.29
N ASN A 44 -5.77 16.39 -3.48
CA ASN A 44 -6.10 17.14 -4.69
C ASN A 44 -7.41 17.92 -4.57
N THR A 45 -8.33 17.48 -3.72
CA THR A 45 -9.61 18.17 -3.44
C THR A 45 -9.58 18.93 -2.12
N ILE A 46 -9.02 18.32 -1.07
CA ILE A 46 -9.00 18.91 0.29
C ILE A 46 -8.18 20.20 0.31
N VAL A 47 -6.97 20.20 -0.27
CA VAL A 47 -6.07 21.35 -0.21
C VAL A 47 -6.68 22.58 -0.90
N PRO A 48 -7.15 22.54 -2.15
CA PRO A 48 -7.78 23.69 -2.78
C PRO A 48 -9.05 24.17 -2.05
N MET A 49 -9.87 23.24 -1.55
CA MET A 49 -11.10 23.59 -0.83
C MET A 49 -10.80 24.24 0.53
N MET A 50 -9.83 23.73 1.30
CA MET A 50 -9.41 24.33 2.56
C MET A 50 -8.76 25.69 2.32
N ALA A 51 -7.94 25.83 1.27
CA ALA A 51 -7.34 27.10 0.87
C ALA A 51 -8.42 28.15 0.54
N ALA A 52 -9.41 27.77 -0.24
CA ALA A 52 -10.52 28.67 -0.60
C ALA A 52 -11.40 29.02 0.62
N PHE A 53 -11.66 28.06 1.51
CA PHE A 53 -12.51 28.25 2.68
C PHE A 53 -11.90 29.20 3.72
N HIS A 54 -10.59 29.14 3.92
CA HIS A 54 -9.88 29.94 4.93
C HIS A 54 -9.08 31.12 4.35
N GLY A 55 -8.97 31.24 3.02
CA GLY A 55 -8.08 32.22 2.37
C GLY A 55 -6.59 31.90 2.55
N TRP A 56 -6.24 30.62 2.72
CA TRP A 56 -4.84 30.19 2.89
C TRP A 56 -4.17 29.91 1.55
N ASN A 57 -2.83 29.96 1.54
CA ASN A 57 -2.06 29.61 0.35
C ASN A 57 -2.04 28.06 0.17
N PRO A 58 -2.55 27.51 -0.97
CA PRO A 58 -2.60 26.10 -1.21
C PRO A 58 -1.21 25.43 -1.29
N ASP A 59 -0.19 26.14 -1.76
CA ASP A 59 1.19 25.62 -1.83
C ASP A 59 1.77 25.40 -0.42
N VAL A 60 1.44 26.27 0.53
CA VAL A 60 1.84 26.10 1.93
C VAL A 60 1.15 24.89 2.53
N LEU A 61 -0.17 24.71 2.28
CA LEU A 61 -0.91 23.55 2.77
C LEU A 61 -0.37 22.24 2.19
N LEU A 62 -0.09 22.22 0.90
CA LEU A 62 0.45 21.04 0.23
C LEU A 62 1.86 20.69 0.74
N SER A 63 2.70 21.70 1.00
CA SER A 63 4.07 21.50 1.49
C SER A 63 4.13 20.78 2.84
N ILE A 64 3.10 20.93 3.68
CA ILE A 64 2.98 20.25 4.99
C ILE A 64 2.84 18.73 4.83
N SER A 65 2.32 18.25 3.71
CA SER A 65 2.15 16.82 3.46
C SER A 65 3.49 16.06 3.41
N THR A 66 4.58 16.72 3.00
CA THR A 66 5.91 16.09 2.96
C THR A 66 6.43 15.77 4.36
N PRO A 67 6.57 16.74 5.30
CA PRO A 67 7.00 16.41 6.66
C PRO A 67 6.02 15.48 7.37
N ALA A 68 4.71 15.58 7.13
CA ALA A 68 3.71 14.67 7.69
C ALA A 68 3.98 13.21 7.25
N SER A 69 4.27 12.98 5.98
CA SER A 69 4.61 11.65 5.46
C SER A 69 5.92 11.12 6.05
N ILE A 70 6.94 11.96 6.19
CA ILE A 70 8.23 11.56 6.80
C ILE A 70 8.04 11.16 8.27
N ILE A 71 7.29 11.95 9.04
CA ILE A 71 6.98 11.61 10.44
C ILE A 71 6.23 10.29 10.54
N ALA A 72 5.27 10.05 9.64
CA ALA A 72 4.52 8.80 9.62
C ALA A 72 5.39 7.58 9.32
N LEU A 73 6.44 7.69 8.49
CA LEU A 73 7.39 6.61 8.24
C LEU A 73 8.14 6.19 9.51
N PHE A 74 8.61 7.15 10.31
CA PHE A 74 9.24 6.85 11.59
C PHE A 74 8.23 6.34 12.62
N ALA A 75 7.03 6.91 12.65
CA ALA A 75 5.96 6.46 13.53
C ALA A 75 5.51 5.03 13.24
N CYS A 76 5.67 4.53 12.01
CA CYS A 76 5.41 3.15 11.64
C CYS A 76 6.15 2.14 12.55
N VAL A 77 7.42 2.42 12.87
CA VAL A 77 8.22 1.59 13.77
C VAL A 77 7.69 1.67 15.21
N LEU A 78 7.30 2.85 15.67
CA LEU A 78 6.71 3.03 17.01
C LEU A 78 5.39 2.29 17.14
N TRP A 79 4.55 2.33 16.09
CA TRP A 79 3.27 1.60 16.07
C TRP A 79 3.48 0.09 16.07
N ALA A 80 4.48 -0.42 15.36
CA ALA A 80 4.80 -1.85 15.41
C ALA A 80 5.22 -2.28 16.84
N ALA A 81 5.99 -1.45 17.57
CA ALA A 81 6.29 -1.70 18.98
C ALA A 81 5.04 -1.63 19.89
N PHE A 82 4.11 -0.75 19.59
CA PHE A 82 2.85 -0.65 20.33
C PHE A 82 1.95 -1.87 20.06
N ILE A 83 1.91 -2.36 18.83
CA ILE A 83 1.19 -3.59 18.45
C ILE A 83 1.68 -4.78 19.30
N GLU A 84 2.96 -4.92 19.53
CA GLU A 84 3.51 -6.02 20.34
C GLU A 84 3.07 -5.96 21.80
N LYS A 85 2.86 -4.76 22.34
CA LYS A 85 2.42 -4.57 23.74
C LYS A 85 0.90 -4.64 23.89
N ALA A 86 0.16 -4.00 23.02
CA ALA A 86 -1.29 -3.84 23.12
C ALA A 86 -2.08 -4.89 22.33
N GLY A 87 -1.43 -5.54 21.35
CA GLY A 87 -2.05 -6.47 20.40
C GLY A 87 -2.65 -5.77 19.17
N LEU A 88 -2.71 -6.51 18.06
CA LEU A 88 -3.16 -6.01 16.76
C LEU A 88 -4.56 -5.37 16.80
N LYS A 89 -5.55 -6.11 17.30
CA LYS A 89 -6.95 -5.65 17.31
C LYS A 89 -7.13 -4.36 18.09
N LYS A 90 -6.57 -4.27 19.29
CA LYS A 90 -6.69 -3.06 20.13
C LYS A 90 -6.01 -1.87 19.47
N THR A 91 -4.83 -2.08 18.91
CA THR A 91 -4.09 -1.02 18.19
C THR A 91 -4.86 -0.54 16.98
N THR A 92 -5.45 -1.43 16.18
CA THR A 92 -6.28 -1.06 15.03
C THR A 92 -7.45 -0.16 15.44
N ILE A 93 -8.20 -0.56 16.48
CA ILE A 93 -9.34 0.22 16.96
C ILE A 93 -8.90 1.60 17.46
N ILE A 94 -7.85 1.65 18.29
CA ILE A 94 -7.35 2.90 18.85
C ILE A 94 -6.89 3.85 17.73
N THR A 95 -6.11 3.35 16.77
CA THR A 95 -5.60 4.19 15.68
C THR A 95 -6.69 4.62 14.71
N MET A 96 -7.72 3.81 14.45
CA MET A 96 -8.90 4.22 13.67
C MET A 96 -9.68 5.33 14.37
N VAL A 97 -9.95 5.20 15.68
CA VAL A 97 -10.65 6.24 16.43
C VAL A 97 -9.85 7.54 16.45
N LEU A 98 -8.55 7.47 16.72
CA LEU A 98 -7.67 8.64 16.69
C LEU A 98 -7.58 9.28 15.30
N ALA A 99 -7.56 8.47 14.23
CA ALA A 99 -7.60 8.98 12.86
C ALA A 99 -8.92 9.72 12.57
N GLY A 100 -10.05 9.14 12.96
CA GLY A 100 -11.36 9.78 12.78
C GLY A 100 -11.48 11.11 13.55
N ILE A 101 -11.01 11.16 14.80
CA ILE A 101 -10.95 12.41 15.58
C ILE A 101 -10.03 13.43 14.90
N SER A 102 -8.87 12.98 14.41
CA SER A 102 -7.92 13.85 13.70
C SER A 102 -8.50 14.38 12.38
N MET A 103 -9.32 13.60 11.67
CA MET A 103 -10.03 14.04 10.46
C MET A 103 -11.07 15.11 10.77
N ILE A 104 -11.80 14.97 11.88
CA ILE A 104 -12.73 15.99 12.36
C ILE A 104 -11.97 17.28 12.70
N ALA A 105 -10.86 17.17 13.44
CA ALA A 105 -10.01 18.32 13.78
C ALA A 105 -9.41 18.99 12.54
N TYR A 106 -9.02 18.20 11.54
CA TYR A 106 -8.47 18.65 10.27
C TYR A 106 -9.47 19.50 9.48
N GLY A 107 -10.70 19.03 9.34
CA GLY A 107 -11.77 19.75 8.68
C GLY A 107 -12.20 21.05 9.41
N ASN A 108 -12.01 21.10 10.73
CA ASN A 108 -12.35 22.24 11.56
C ASN A 108 -11.13 23.07 11.99
N SER A 109 -10.02 22.97 11.24
CA SER A 109 -8.79 23.71 11.55
C SER A 109 -8.99 25.21 11.45
N VAL A 110 -8.73 25.94 12.52
CA VAL A 110 -8.87 27.41 12.56
C VAL A 110 -7.59 28.16 12.16
N ASN A 111 -6.46 27.47 12.09
CA ASN A 111 -5.18 28.01 11.67
C ASN A 111 -4.29 26.91 11.03
N ILE A 112 -3.24 27.34 10.35
CA ILE A 112 -2.31 26.45 9.62
C ILE A 112 -1.58 25.49 10.57
N ALA A 113 -1.31 25.89 11.83
CA ALA A 113 -0.67 24.99 12.78
C ALA A 113 -1.58 23.82 13.17
N MET A 114 -2.87 24.08 13.43
CA MET A 114 -3.86 23.03 13.69
C MET A 114 -4.04 22.11 12.48
N TYR A 115 -4.09 22.69 11.27
CA TYR A 115 -4.10 21.94 10.01
C TYR A 115 -2.90 20.99 9.92
N ALA A 116 -1.70 21.50 10.16
CA ALA A 116 -0.46 20.72 10.08
C ALA A 116 -0.42 19.58 11.10
N VAL A 117 -0.74 19.86 12.37
CA VAL A 117 -0.75 18.84 13.43
C VAL A 117 -1.80 17.77 13.13
N SER A 118 -3.01 18.17 12.71
CA SER A 118 -4.07 17.24 12.37
C SER A 118 -3.69 16.36 11.19
N LEU A 119 -3.05 16.92 10.15
CA LEU A 119 -2.58 16.16 8.99
C LEU A 119 -1.50 15.14 9.39
N VAL A 120 -0.52 15.53 10.22
CA VAL A 120 0.50 14.61 10.76
C VAL A 120 -0.16 13.45 11.51
N CYS A 121 -1.14 13.75 12.38
CA CYS A 121 -1.88 12.75 13.13
C CYS A 121 -2.66 11.81 12.19
N ILE A 122 -3.37 12.36 11.19
CA ILE A 122 -4.10 11.57 10.19
C ILE A 122 -3.18 10.61 9.48
N VAL A 123 -2.10 11.11 8.87
CA VAL A 123 -1.16 10.27 8.08
C VAL A 123 -0.56 9.18 8.96
N THR A 124 -0.19 9.51 10.20
CA THR A 124 0.39 8.58 11.17
C THR A 124 -0.59 7.48 11.58
N PHE A 125 -1.81 7.84 11.99
CA PHE A 125 -2.79 6.88 12.48
C PHE A 125 -3.39 6.04 11.37
N ILE A 126 -3.63 6.62 10.18
CA ILE A 126 -4.15 5.86 9.04
C ILE A 126 -3.12 4.83 8.57
N ASN A 127 -1.84 5.18 8.45
CA ASN A 127 -0.80 4.20 8.13
C ASN A 127 -0.68 3.10 9.20
N ALA A 128 -0.87 3.44 10.48
CA ALA A 128 -0.84 2.46 11.57
C ALA A 128 -1.95 1.42 11.41
N PHE A 129 -3.20 1.81 11.23
CA PHE A 129 -4.27 0.82 11.13
C PHE A 129 -4.30 0.09 9.77
N ALA A 130 -4.06 0.77 8.66
CA ALA A 130 -4.15 0.15 7.34
C ALA A 130 -2.88 -0.65 7.00
N CYS A 131 -1.69 -0.06 7.13
CA CYS A 131 -0.47 -0.74 6.71
C CYS A 131 0.11 -1.66 7.79
N ASN A 132 0.24 -1.18 9.04
CA ASN A 132 0.86 -2.00 10.07
C ASN A 132 -0.09 -3.08 10.59
N CYS A 133 -1.30 -2.69 11.02
CA CYS A 133 -2.24 -3.64 11.61
C CYS A 133 -2.98 -4.46 10.55
N GLY A 134 -3.49 -3.84 9.49
CA GLY A 134 -4.31 -4.49 8.49
C GLY A 134 -3.56 -5.58 7.73
N PHE A 135 -2.38 -5.26 7.19
CA PHE A 135 -1.55 -6.29 6.54
C PHE A 135 -1.09 -7.38 7.50
N ALA A 136 -0.84 -7.04 8.78
CA ALA A 136 -0.48 -8.04 9.78
C ALA A 136 -1.65 -8.98 10.11
N ILE A 137 -2.88 -8.47 10.21
CA ILE A 137 -4.09 -9.29 10.37
C ILE A 137 -4.24 -10.21 9.17
N CYS A 138 -4.12 -9.68 7.94
CA CYS A 138 -4.18 -10.48 6.73
C CYS A 138 -3.10 -11.58 6.69
N ALA A 139 -1.85 -11.26 7.09
CA ALA A 139 -0.77 -12.23 7.16
C ALA A 139 -1.02 -13.34 8.20
N ASN A 140 -1.69 -13.00 9.32
CA ASN A 140 -2.10 -13.98 10.33
C ASN A 140 -3.21 -14.91 9.83
N TRP A 141 -4.19 -14.36 9.13
CA TRP A 141 -5.33 -15.12 8.62
C TRP A 141 -4.99 -15.98 7.41
N PHE A 142 -4.06 -15.51 6.56
CA PHE A 142 -3.80 -16.11 5.25
C PHE A 142 -2.29 -16.36 5.00
N PRO A 143 -1.64 -17.21 5.80
CA PRO A 143 -0.19 -17.43 5.72
C PRO A 143 0.27 -18.03 4.39
N THR A 144 -0.54 -18.88 3.74
CA THR A 144 -0.17 -19.48 2.44
C THR A 144 -0.82 -18.77 1.25
N LYS A 145 -1.96 -18.07 1.44
CA LYS A 145 -2.70 -17.35 0.38
C LYS A 145 -2.35 -15.85 0.30
N LYS A 146 -1.23 -15.45 0.88
CA LYS A 146 -0.81 -14.06 1.04
C LYS A 146 -0.83 -13.26 -0.26
N GLY A 147 -0.31 -13.83 -1.36
CA GLY A 147 -0.21 -13.13 -2.63
C GLY A 147 -1.58 -12.68 -3.15
N ILE A 148 -2.54 -13.61 -3.19
CA ILE A 148 -3.88 -13.29 -3.68
C ILE A 148 -4.65 -12.39 -2.71
N VAL A 149 -4.48 -12.56 -1.41
CA VAL A 149 -5.14 -11.72 -0.40
C VAL A 149 -4.62 -10.29 -0.45
N MET A 150 -3.29 -10.10 -0.50
CA MET A 150 -2.71 -8.75 -0.65
C MET A 150 -3.15 -8.11 -1.97
N GLY A 151 -3.23 -8.90 -3.07
CA GLY A 151 -3.75 -8.41 -4.35
C GLY A 151 -5.20 -7.95 -4.30
N ILE A 152 -6.07 -8.66 -3.58
CA ILE A 152 -7.48 -8.29 -3.42
C ILE A 152 -7.61 -7.06 -2.50
N THR A 153 -6.90 -7.03 -1.39
CA THR A 153 -7.03 -5.94 -0.41
C THR A 153 -6.55 -4.60 -0.98
N THR A 154 -5.47 -4.60 -1.77
CA THR A 154 -4.94 -3.39 -2.39
C THR A 154 -5.81 -2.82 -3.52
N ILE A 155 -6.87 -3.53 -3.96
CA ILE A 155 -7.93 -2.94 -4.78
C ILE A 155 -8.52 -1.69 -4.10
N GLY A 156 -8.59 -1.67 -2.76
CA GLY A 156 -9.05 -0.54 -1.98
C GLY A 156 -8.30 0.76 -2.27
N MET A 157 -6.98 0.68 -2.51
CA MET A 157 -6.15 1.85 -2.85
C MET A 157 -6.58 2.45 -4.21
N ASN A 158 -6.76 1.60 -5.23
CA ASN A 158 -7.16 2.04 -6.56
C ASN A 158 -8.62 2.52 -6.59
N LEU A 159 -9.48 1.89 -5.78
CA LEU A 159 -10.86 2.33 -5.59
C LEU A 159 -10.92 3.74 -4.98
N ALA A 160 -10.01 4.04 -4.05
CA ALA A 160 -9.88 5.38 -3.50
C ALA A 160 -9.50 6.40 -4.57
N SER A 161 -8.50 6.09 -5.41
CA SER A 161 -8.09 6.96 -6.53
C SER A 161 -9.25 7.28 -7.47
N ALA A 162 -10.14 6.31 -7.68
CA ALA A 162 -11.31 6.49 -8.54
C ALA A 162 -12.45 7.30 -7.91
N LEU A 163 -12.69 7.16 -6.60
CA LEU A 163 -13.93 7.62 -5.96
C LEU A 163 -13.77 8.76 -4.95
N ILE A 164 -12.64 8.87 -4.26
CA ILE A 164 -12.54 9.75 -3.10
C ILE A 164 -12.77 11.22 -3.42
N ASN A 165 -12.27 11.71 -4.56
CA ASN A 165 -12.44 13.09 -4.94
C ASN A 165 -13.92 13.41 -5.28
N TRP A 166 -14.66 12.47 -5.85
CA TRP A 166 -16.09 12.60 -6.09
C TRP A 166 -16.88 12.61 -4.78
N ILE A 167 -16.51 11.73 -3.82
CA ILE A 167 -17.14 11.68 -2.49
C ILE A 167 -16.89 13.00 -1.75
N LEU A 168 -15.64 13.48 -1.71
CA LEU A 168 -15.26 14.73 -1.06
C LEU A 168 -15.99 15.92 -1.70
N SER A 169 -16.00 16.03 -3.02
CA SER A 169 -16.69 17.11 -3.72
C SER A 169 -18.20 17.07 -3.49
N GLY A 170 -18.82 15.89 -3.57
CA GLY A 170 -20.25 15.73 -3.33
C GLY A 170 -20.65 16.11 -1.90
N LEU A 171 -19.90 15.64 -0.89
CA LEU A 171 -20.14 16.00 0.51
C LEU A 171 -19.88 17.50 0.76
N SER A 172 -18.82 18.05 0.18
CA SER A 172 -18.45 19.46 0.37
C SER A 172 -19.47 20.43 -0.23
N ASN A 173 -20.14 20.04 -1.29
CA ASN A 173 -21.24 20.84 -1.88
C ASN A 173 -22.43 21.03 -0.91
N SER A 174 -22.68 20.05 -0.03
CA SER A 174 -23.79 20.09 0.92
C SER A 174 -23.39 20.54 2.33
N PHE A 175 -22.18 20.20 2.75
CA PHE A 175 -21.73 20.36 4.15
C PHE A 175 -20.42 21.17 4.29
N GLN A 176 -19.96 21.81 3.22
CA GLN A 176 -18.63 22.41 3.16
C GLN A 176 -17.51 21.38 3.41
N ILE A 177 -16.26 21.76 3.21
CA ILE A 177 -15.11 20.84 3.39
C ILE A 177 -14.97 20.38 4.85
N SER A 178 -15.28 21.23 5.82
CA SER A 178 -15.22 20.90 7.25
C SER A 178 -16.24 19.81 7.61
N GLY A 179 -17.46 19.94 7.11
CA GLY A 179 -18.52 18.93 7.32
C GLY A 179 -18.20 17.63 6.60
N ALA A 180 -17.69 17.69 5.36
CA ALA A 180 -17.29 16.51 4.60
C ALA A 180 -16.22 15.67 5.34
N LEU A 181 -15.16 16.32 5.83
CA LEU A 181 -14.10 15.66 6.60
C LEU A 181 -14.60 15.17 7.96
N SER A 182 -15.53 15.89 8.61
CA SER A 182 -16.14 15.45 9.86
C SER A 182 -17.01 14.20 9.67
N ILE A 183 -17.79 14.13 8.58
CA ILE A 183 -18.58 12.95 8.23
C ILE A 183 -17.67 11.75 7.97
N LEU A 184 -16.61 11.92 7.14
CA LEU A 184 -15.68 10.84 6.85
C LEU A 184 -14.94 10.39 8.11
N GLY A 185 -14.55 11.31 9.00
CA GLY A 185 -13.98 10.99 10.31
C GLY A 185 -14.94 10.16 11.18
N GLY A 186 -16.21 10.54 11.21
CA GLY A 186 -17.28 9.78 11.87
C GLY A 186 -17.46 8.37 11.29
N VAL A 187 -17.37 8.24 9.96
CA VAL A 187 -17.40 6.93 9.28
C VAL A 187 -16.24 6.05 9.72
N VAL A 188 -15.01 6.60 9.81
CA VAL A 188 -13.84 5.84 10.28
C VAL A 188 -14.02 5.38 11.74
N ILE A 189 -14.58 6.21 12.61
CA ILE A 189 -14.89 5.84 13.99
C ILE A 189 -15.95 4.72 14.03
N LEU A 190 -17.00 4.83 13.22
CA LEU A 190 -18.02 3.77 13.11
C LEU A 190 -17.41 2.46 12.63
N LEU A 191 -16.53 2.52 11.61
CA LEU A 191 -15.81 1.35 11.12
C LEU A 191 -14.90 0.73 12.20
N ALA A 192 -14.31 1.53 13.08
CA ALA A 192 -13.54 1.01 14.22
C ALA A 192 -14.42 0.19 15.18
N ILE A 193 -15.63 0.64 15.45
CA ILE A 193 -16.61 -0.09 16.28
C ILE A 193 -17.01 -1.39 15.60
N LEU A 194 -17.34 -1.35 14.30
CA LEU A 194 -17.71 -2.54 13.53
C LEU A 194 -16.55 -3.54 13.45
N LEU A 195 -15.33 -3.08 13.22
CA LEU A 195 -14.13 -3.92 13.24
C LEU A 195 -13.98 -4.59 14.63
N GLY A 196 -14.19 -3.85 15.69
CA GLY A 196 -14.17 -4.36 17.06
C GLY A 196 -15.12 -5.53 17.30
N ILE A 197 -16.30 -5.52 16.63
CA ILE A 197 -17.31 -6.56 16.74
C ILE A 197 -16.97 -7.75 15.83
N PHE A 198 -16.68 -7.50 14.56
CA PHE A 198 -16.65 -8.53 13.52
C PHE A 198 -15.27 -9.12 13.23
N VAL A 199 -14.18 -8.40 13.51
CA VAL A 199 -12.83 -8.83 13.17
C VAL A 199 -12.07 -9.32 14.40
N LYS A 200 -11.36 -10.42 14.27
CA LYS A 200 -10.37 -10.93 15.23
C LYS A 200 -8.97 -10.84 14.64
N ALA A 201 -7.96 -10.69 15.50
CA ALA A 201 -6.58 -10.54 15.05
C ALA A 201 -6.02 -11.82 14.40
N THR A 202 -6.51 -12.96 14.84
CA THR A 202 -6.11 -14.27 14.31
C THR A 202 -7.34 -15.14 14.03
N PRO A 203 -7.24 -16.11 13.10
CA PRO A 203 -8.33 -17.02 12.82
C PRO A 203 -8.67 -17.92 14.03
N GLU A 204 -7.68 -18.29 14.84
CA GLU A 204 -7.83 -19.11 16.03
C GLU A 204 -8.74 -18.44 17.07
N GLU A 205 -8.55 -17.13 17.32
CA GLU A 205 -9.42 -16.32 18.18
C GLU A 205 -10.89 -16.27 17.68
N ALA A 206 -11.07 -16.48 16.37
CA ALA A 206 -12.39 -16.53 15.75
C ALA A 206 -12.98 -17.94 15.70
N GLY A 207 -12.27 -18.96 16.18
CA GLY A 207 -12.65 -20.38 16.03
C GLY A 207 -12.59 -20.85 14.58
N CYS A 208 -11.65 -20.32 13.81
CA CYS A 208 -11.41 -20.67 12.39
C CYS A 208 -9.98 -21.18 12.23
N TYR A 209 -9.71 -21.77 11.08
CA TYR A 209 -8.37 -22.21 10.70
C TYR A 209 -7.67 -21.15 9.84
N PRO A 210 -6.32 -21.01 9.94
CA PRO A 210 -5.55 -20.26 8.96
C PRO A 210 -5.85 -20.75 7.53
N ASP A 211 -5.94 -19.81 6.58
CA ASP A 211 -6.34 -20.09 5.19
C ASP A 211 -7.70 -20.77 5.04
N ASN A 212 -8.52 -20.83 6.09
CA ASN A 212 -9.74 -21.64 6.17
C ASN A 212 -9.48 -23.12 5.85
N ASP A 213 -8.34 -23.66 6.30
CA ASP A 213 -7.86 -24.99 6.00
C ASP A 213 -7.28 -25.68 7.25
N PRO A 214 -7.87 -26.79 7.72
CA PRO A 214 -7.39 -27.52 8.90
C PRO A 214 -6.02 -28.17 8.67
N GLU A 215 -5.64 -28.54 7.43
CA GLU A 215 -4.33 -29.12 7.14
C GLU A 215 -3.23 -28.06 7.34
N ILE A 216 -3.48 -26.83 6.90
CA ILE A 216 -2.55 -25.69 7.14
C ILE A 216 -2.41 -25.39 8.63
N ALA A 217 -3.52 -25.42 9.39
CA ALA A 217 -3.46 -25.23 10.84
C ALA A 217 -2.61 -26.30 11.52
N ALA A 218 -2.70 -27.55 11.10
CA ALA A 218 -1.89 -28.65 11.63
C ALA A 218 -0.40 -28.48 11.32
N ILE A 219 -0.06 -28.01 10.11
CA ILE A 219 1.33 -27.70 9.73
C ILE A 219 1.90 -26.59 10.59
N ILE A 220 1.18 -25.48 10.73
CA ILE A 220 1.63 -24.33 11.54
C ILE A 220 1.85 -24.76 12.99
N LYS A 221 0.92 -25.53 13.58
CA LYS A 221 1.03 -26.02 14.94
C LYS A 221 2.23 -26.93 15.11
N ALA A 222 2.49 -27.82 14.19
CA ALA A 222 3.64 -28.71 14.22
C ALA A 222 4.98 -27.96 14.10
N GLU A 223 4.99 -26.86 13.34
CA GLU A 223 6.15 -25.96 13.24
C GLU A 223 6.38 -25.19 14.55
N GLU A 224 5.30 -24.67 15.16
CA GLU A 224 5.39 -23.96 16.45
C GLU A 224 5.87 -24.88 17.59
N GLU A 225 5.44 -26.13 17.62
CA GLU A 225 5.87 -27.14 18.60
C GLU A 225 7.31 -27.64 18.34
N GLY A 226 7.76 -27.66 17.08
CA GLY A 226 9.11 -28.10 16.69
C GLY A 226 10.20 -27.06 16.83
N VAL A 227 9.83 -25.78 16.88
CA VAL A 227 10.75 -24.65 17.05
C VAL A 227 10.81 -24.33 18.54
N LYS A 228 11.93 -24.66 19.21
CA LYS A 228 12.27 -24.10 20.54
C LYS A 228 11.99 -22.60 20.48
N GLU A 229 11.43 -22.03 21.57
CA GLU A 229 11.14 -20.59 21.72
C GLU A 229 12.28 -19.72 21.17
N MET A 230 12.26 -19.45 19.88
CA MET A 230 13.14 -18.44 19.31
C MET A 230 12.61 -17.07 19.74
N GLU A 231 13.47 -16.29 20.39
CA GLU A 231 13.15 -14.90 20.75
C GLU A 231 12.62 -14.15 19.53
N LYS A 232 11.56 -13.35 19.73
CA LYS A 232 11.04 -12.45 18.69
C LYS A 232 12.15 -11.54 18.19
N VAL A 233 12.20 -11.33 16.88
CA VAL A 233 13.20 -10.45 16.29
C VAL A 233 13.01 -9.03 16.81
N SER A 234 14.06 -8.46 17.42
CA SER A 234 14.06 -7.05 17.83
C SER A 234 14.24 -6.13 16.61
N TYR A 235 13.89 -4.83 16.73
CA TYR A 235 14.12 -3.84 15.66
C TYR A 235 15.56 -3.79 15.20
N ALA A 236 16.52 -3.82 16.16
CA ALA A 236 17.94 -3.88 15.84
C ALA A 236 18.31 -5.18 15.12
N GLY A 237 17.69 -6.29 15.47
CA GLY A 237 17.85 -7.57 14.79
C GLY A 237 17.28 -7.55 13.38
N ALA A 238 16.08 -6.95 13.18
CA ALA A 238 15.48 -6.78 11.87
C ALA A 238 16.36 -5.91 10.96
N LEU A 239 16.86 -4.78 11.46
CA LEU A 239 17.74 -3.89 10.68
C LEU A 239 19.12 -4.50 10.38
N LYS A 240 19.59 -5.49 11.14
CA LYS A 240 20.79 -6.28 10.80
C LYS A 240 20.52 -7.34 9.73
N ASN A 241 19.25 -7.65 9.48
CA ASN A 241 18.87 -8.66 8.52
C ASN A 241 18.92 -8.08 7.09
N LYS A 242 19.76 -8.66 6.24
CA LYS A 242 19.94 -8.24 4.85
C LYS A 242 18.65 -8.27 4.02
N TYR A 243 17.72 -9.18 4.33
CA TYR A 243 16.45 -9.29 3.62
C TYR A 243 15.57 -8.05 3.81
N VAL A 244 15.59 -7.44 5.01
CA VAL A 244 14.87 -6.20 5.30
C VAL A 244 15.34 -5.07 4.37
N TRP A 245 16.66 -4.93 4.19
CA TRP A 245 17.24 -3.91 3.31
C TRP A 245 16.97 -4.20 1.84
N ILE A 246 17.24 -5.42 1.39
CA ILE A 246 17.12 -5.77 -0.04
C ILE A 246 15.66 -5.66 -0.48
N PHE A 247 14.72 -6.18 0.30
CA PHE A 247 13.31 -6.11 -0.05
C PHE A 247 12.71 -4.71 0.13
N GLY A 248 13.12 -3.99 1.18
CA GLY A 248 12.74 -2.60 1.38
C GLY A 248 13.24 -1.69 0.25
N LEU A 249 14.51 -1.85 -0.19
CA LEU A 249 15.08 -1.12 -1.32
C LEU A 249 14.44 -1.51 -2.64
N GLY A 250 14.30 -2.81 -2.90
CA GLY A 250 13.72 -3.31 -4.15
C GLY A 250 12.27 -2.85 -4.34
N ALA A 251 11.42 -2.98 -3.31
CA ALA A 251 10.07 -2.44 -3.33
C ALA A 251 10.07 -0.91 -3.38
N GLY A 252 11.04 -0.26 -2.72
CA GLY A 252 11.27 1.18 -2.80
C GLY A 252 11.53 1.67 -4.22
N PHE A 253 12.26 0.90 -5.01
CA PHE A 253 12.51 1.21 -6.43
C PHE A 253 11.24 1.11 -7.28
N PHE A 254 10.35 0.16 -7.00
CA PHE A 254 9.03 0.13 -7.62
C PHE A 254 8.21 1.37 -7.24
N GLY A 255 8.19 1.73 -5.96
CA GLY A 255 7.52 2.94 -5.47
C GLY A 255 8.08 4.21 -6.07
N LEU A 256 9.42 4.32 -6.16
CA LEU A 256 10.12 5.44 -6.77
C LEU A 256 9.75 5.59 -8.24
N ALA A 257 9.76 4.50 -9.01
CA ALA A 257 9.37 4.51 -10.42
C ALA A 257 7.89 4.88 -10.59
N THR A 258 7.00 4.31 -9.77
CA THR A 258 5.55 4.58 -9.86
C THR A 258 5.23 6.04 -9.57
N VAL A 259 5.76 6.60 -8.47
CA VAL A 259 5.53 8.01 -8.13
C VAL A 259 6.15 8.94 -9.17
N GLY A 260 7.36 8.63 -9.64
CA GLY A 260 8.02 9.43 -10.66
C GLY A 260 7.25 9.51 -11.98
N ILE A 261 6.70 8.39 -12.45
CA ILE A 261 5.89 8.34 -13.67
C ILE A 261 4.53 9.01 -13.47
N MET A 262 3.83 8.68 -12.36
CA MET A 262 2.49 9.21 -12.12
C MET A 262 2.48 10.73 -11.95
N SER A 263 3.49 11.30 -11.31
CA SER A 263 3.58 12.74 -11.10
C SER A 263 3.77 13.55 -12.37
N GLN A 264 4.25 12.94 -13.46
CA GLN A 264 4.44 13.60 -14.75
C GLN A 264 3.45 13.14 -15.83
N LEU A 265 2.59 12.17 -15.55
CA LEU A 265 1.76 11.51 -16.57
C LEU A 265 0.80 12.50 -17.27
N VAL A 266 0.11 13.34 -16.51
CA VAL A 266 -0.79 14.37 -17.06
C VAL A 266 -0.01 15.37 -17.93
N SER A 267 1.12 15.87 -17.41
CA SER A 267 1.98 16.79 -18.16
C SER A 267 2.57 16.13 -19.41
N TYR A 268 2.87 14.85 -19.38
CA TYR A 268 3.32 14.07 -20.53
C TYR A 268 2.23 14.01 -21.62
N PHE A 269 0.99 13.68 -21.27
CA PHE A 269 -0.11 13.62 -22.22
C PHE A 269 -0.40 14.99 -22.85
N MET A 270 -0.33 16.07 -22.07
CA MET A 270 -0.52 17.42 -22.59
C MET A 270 0.63 17.84 -23.50
N ALA A 271 1.88 17.75 -23.05
CA ALA A 271 3.02 18.32 -23.77
C ALA A 271 3.53 17.43 -24.90
N ALA A 272 3.56 16.09 -24.71
CA ALA A 272 4.13 15.17 -25.69
C ALA A 272 3.09 14.55 -26.63
N ARG A 273 1.80 14.55 -26.26
CA ARG A 273 0.73 13.91 -27.03
C ARG A 273 -0.36 14.89 -27.48
N GLY A 274 -0.29 16.16 -27.07
CA GLY A 274 -1.24 17.19 -27.48
C GLY A 274 -2.65 17.06 -26.89
N TYR A 275 -2.79 16.34 -25.77
CA TYR A 275 -4.10 16.23 -25.10
C TYR A 275 -4.43 17.53 -24.37
N GLU A 276 -5.70 17.90 -24.35
CA GLU A 276 -6.20 18.90 -23.41
C GLU A 276 -6.18 18.34 -21.97
N LEU A 277 -6.22 19.23 -20.97
CA LEU A 277 -6.18 18.86 -19.55
C LEU A 277 -7.22 17.79 -19.16
N THR A 278 -8.46 17.95 -19.62
CA THR A 278 -9.56 17.02 -19.36
C THR A 278 -9.30 15.63 -19.95
N GLY A 279 -8.74 15.58 -21.17
CA GLY A 279 -8.32 14.34 -21.81
C GLY A 279 -7.16 13.67 -21.09
N ALA A 280 -6.16 14.43 -20.66
CA ALA A 280 -5.01 13.93 -19.91
C ALA A 280 -5.42 13.38 -18.53
N LEU A 281 -6.35 14.05 -17.83
CA LEU A 281 -6.92 13.56 -16.57
C LEU A 281 -7.74 12.28 -16.76
N SER A 282 -8.47 12.17 -17.88
CA SER A 282 -9.21 10.94 -18.23
C SER A 282 -8.29 9.75 -18.40
N MET A 283 -7.08 9.94 -18.98
CA MET A 283 -6.07 8.86 -19.09
C MET A 283 -5.60 8.39 -17.72
N LEU A 284 -5.42 9.30 -16.76
CA LEU A 284 -5.07 8.95 -15.39
C LEU A 284 -6.19 8.13 -14.71
N THR A 285 -7.44 8.53 -14.90
CA THR A 285 -8.60 7.80 -14.38
C THR A 285 -8.71 6.38 -14.97
N ILE A 286 -8.50 6.25 -16.29
CA ILE A 286 -8.46 4.94 -16.96
C ILE A 286 -7.36 4.07 -16.38
N ALA A 287 -6.16 4.62 -16.16
CA ALA A 287 -5.05 3.89 -15.54
C ALA A 287 -5.42 3.40 -14.12
N ALA A 288 -6.11 4.21 -13.31
CA ALA A 288 -6.55 3.82 -11.97
C ALA A 288 -7.59 2.69 -11.99
N VAL A 289 -8.56 2.74 -12.92
CA VAL A 289 -9.55 1.66 -13.09
C VAL A 289 -8.88 0.35 -13.52
N ILE A 290 -7.94 0.41 -14.46
CA ILE A 290 -7.12 -0.75 -14.86
C ILE A 290 -6.30 -1.25 -13.67
N GLY A 291 -5.84 -0.35 -12.81
CA GLY A 291 -5.11 -0.66 -11.59
C GLY A 291 -5.87 -1.56 -10.62
N MET A 292 -7.20 -1.46 -10.53
CA MET A 292 -8.01 -2.38 -9.71
C MET A 292 -7.89 -3.83 -10.20
N ILE A 293 -7.97 -4.02 -11.50
CA ILE A 293 -7.77 -5.34 -12.13
C ILE A 293 -6.32 -5.79 -11.95
N GLY A 294 -5.38 -4.86 -12.11
CA GLY A 294 -3.95 -5.07 -11.92
C GLY A 294 -3.60 -5.55 -10.52
N SER A 295 -4.17 -4.97 -9.47
CA SER A 295 -3.96 -5.41 -8.08
C SER A 295 -4.28 -6.88 -7.90
N TRP A 296 -5.46 -7.31 -8.34
CA TRP A 296 -5.86 -8.72 -8.30
C TRP A 296 -4.96 -9.60 -9.17
N ALA A 297 -4.70 -9.20 -10.41
CA ALA A 297 -3.90 -9.98 -11.34
C ALA A 297 -2.47 -10.23 -10.83
N TRP A 298 -1.81 -9.20 -10.30
CA TRP A 298 -0.49 -9.34 -9.69
C TRP A 298 -0.52 -10.17 -8.41
N GLY A 299 -1.61 -10.13 -7.64
CA GLY A 299 -1.82 -11.03 -6.51
C GLY A 299 -1.87 -12.51 -6.94
N VAL A 300 -2.53 -12.80 -8.06
CA VAL A 300 -2.56 -14.17 -8.65
C VAL A 300 -1.17 -14.57 -9.16
N VAL A 301 -0.44 -13.66 -9.81
CA VAL A 301 0.93 -13.90 -10.29
C VAL A 301 1.86 -14.18 -9.12
N ASP A 302 1.78 -13.37 -8.04
CA ASP A 302 2.53 -13.57 -6.80
C ASP A 302 2.24 -14.95 -6.19
N GLN A 303 0.99 -15.32 -6.07
CA GLN A 303 0.60 -16.62 -5.51
C GLN A 303 1.11 -17.80 -6.32
N LYS A 304 1.07 -17.73 -7.67
CA LYS A 304 1.48 -18.83 -8.55
C LYS A 304 2.99 -18.98 -8.70
N LEU A 305 3.70 -17.85 -8.85
CA LEU A 305 5.14 -17.85 -9.18
C LEU A 305 6.02 -17.71 -7.93
N GLY A 306 5.44 -17.28 -6.81
CA GLY A 306 6.16 -16.80 -5.63
C GLY A 306 6.57 -15.33 -5.75
N THR A 307 6.62 -14.64 -4.61
CA THR A 307 6.73 -13.18 -4.58
C THR A 307 8.00 -12.65 -5.25
N GLN A 308 9.14 -13.32 -5.07
CA GLN A 308 10.40 -12.85 -5.65
C GLN A 308 10.40 -12.88 -7.18
N LYS A 309 9.89 -13.96 -7.79
CA LYS A 309 9.77 -14.08 -9.25
C LYS A 309 8.72 -13.12 -9.80
N ALA A 310 7.62 -12.94 -9.07
CA ALA A 310 6.59 -11.98 -9.42
C ALA A 310 7.14 -10.55 -9.45
N CYS A 311 8.01 -10.17 -8.51
CA CYS A 311 8.70 -8.88 -8.48
C CYS A 311 9.60 -8.66 -9.71
N LEU A 312 10.34 -9.68 -10.15
CA LEU A 312 11.13 -9.57 -11.37
C LEU A 312 10.25 -9.36 -12.60
N LEU A 313 9.20 -10.19 -12.73
CA LEU A 313 8.24 -10.06 -13.83
C LEU A 313 7.58 -8.68 -13.83
N PHE A 314 7.24 -8.16 -12.65
CA PHE A 314 6.68 -6.82 -12.47
C PHE A 314 7.62 -5.72 -12.97
N GLY A 315 8.90 -5.78 -12.62
CA GLY A 315 9.89 -4.83 -13.11
C GLY A 315 10.02 -4.85 -14.64
N ILE A 316 10.04 -6.04 -15.25
CA ILE A 316 10.07 -6.20 -16.71
C ILE A 316 8.77 -5.66 -17.34
N TRP A 317 7.60 -6.00 -16.77
CA TRP A 317 6.30 -5.49 -17.21
C TRP A 317 6.25 -3.96 -17.17
N TYR A 318 6.79 -3.37 -16.10
CA TYR A 318 6.84 -1.92 -15.95
C TYR A 318 7.71 -1.27 -17.03
N PHE A 319 8.88 -1.86 -17.30
CA PHE A 319 9.79 -1.40 -18.36
C PHE A 319 9.13 -1.44 -19.74
N VAL A 320 8.53 -2.58 -20.08
CA VAL A 320 7.84 -2.76 -21.38
C VAL A 320 6.65 -1.80 -21.49
N GLY A 321 5.87 -1.64 -20.43
CA GLY A 321 4.74 -0.69 -20.39
C GLY A 321 5.16 0.75 -20.64
N ILE A 322 6.26 1.20 -20.03
CA ILE A 322 6.81 2.54 -20.26
C ILE A 322 7.34 2.68 -21.67
N ALA A 323 8.05 1.66 -22.20
CA ALA A 323 8.55 1.69 -23.56
C ALA A 323 7.41 1.83 -24.59
N PHE A 324 6.31 1.13 -24.40
CA PHE A 324 5.10 1.31 -25.22
C PHE A 324 4.45 2.68 -25.03
N LEU A 325 4.38 3.19 -23.80
CA LEU A 325 3.76 4.49 -23.50
C LEU A 325 4.45 5.64 -24.25
N ILE A 326 5.79 5.62 -24.30
CA ILE A 326 6.58 6.66 -24.95
C ILE A 326 6.74 6.44 -26.47
N ALA A 327 6.41 5.26 -26.98
CA ALA A 327 6.50 4.97 -28.42
C ALA A 327 5.63 5.93 -29.25
N PRO A 328 6.07 6.38 -30.44
CA PRO A 328 5.34 7.36 -31.25
C PRO A 328 3.92 6.93 -31.67
N PRO A 329 3.66 5.65 -32.09
CA PRO A 329 2.35 5.24 -32.54
C PRO A 329 1.28 5.31 -31.42
N THR A 330 0.15 5.95 -31.71
CA THR A 330 -0.98 6.07 -30.76
C THR A 330 -1.47 4.74 -30.19
N PRO A 331 -1.60 3.63 -30.95
CA PRO A 331 -1.98 2.34 -30.37
C PRO A 331 -0.97 1.84 -29.32
N CYS A 332 0.33 2.06 -29.52
CA CYS A 332 1.36 1.69 -28.55
C CYS A 332 1.18 2.45 -27.24
N MET A 333 0.86 3.73 -27.30
CA MET A 333 0.58 4.56 -26.13
C MET A 333 -0.57 3.98 -25.29
N TYR A 334 -1.67 3.52 -25.90
CA TYR A 334 -2.78 2.90 -25.15
C TYR A 334 -2.40 1.55 -24.54
N ILE A 335 -1.59 0.74 -25.25
CA ILE A 335 -1.04 -0.50 -24.69
C ILE A 335 -0.14 -0.18 -23.49
N GLY A 336 0.73 0.81 -23.62
CA GLY A 336 1.58 1.29 -22.54
C GLY A 336 0.78 1.80 -21.34
N LEU A 337 -0.29 2.56 -21.57
CA LEU A 337 -1.20 3.05 -20.52
C LEU A 337 -1.90 1.88 -19.80
N PHE A 338 -2.36 0.88 -20.53
CA PHE A 338 -2.96 -0.33 -19.97
C PHE A 338 -1.95 -1.09 -19.08
N MET A 339 -0.74 -1.30 -19.60
CA MET A 339 0.32 -1.98 -18.84
C MET A 339 0.73 -1.20 -17.60
N LEU A 340 0.83 0.12 -17.70
CA LEU A 340 1.18 1.02 -16.60
C LEU A 340 0.06 1.01 -15.54
N GLY A 341 -1.21 1.12 -15.94
CA GLY A 341 -2.36 1.01 -15.03
C GLY A 341 -2.30 -0.30 -14.23
N GLY A 342 -2.11 -1.43 -14.92
CA GLY A 342 -1.94 -2.73 -14.28
C GLY A 342 -0.78 -2.77 -13.28
N ALA A 343 0.34 -2.11 -13.60
CA ALA A 343 1.48 -2.03 -12.72
C ALA A 343 1.22 -1.16 -11.46
N ILE A 344 0.52 -0.04 -11.61
CA ILE A 344 0.15 0.80 -10.46
C ILE A 344 -0.61 -0.02 -9.43
N GLY A 345 -1.59 -0.80 -9.87
CA GLY A 345 -2.36 -1.67 -9.00
C GLY A 345 -1.50 -2.70 -8.25
N GLY A 346 -0.52 -3.29 -8.92
CA GLY A 346 0.34 -4.33 -8.35
C GLY A 346 1.39 -3.81 -7.37
N ASN A 347 1.78 -2.55 -7.44
CA ASN A 347 2.88 -1.99 -6.65
C ASN A 347 2.69 -2.15 -5.12
N GLY A 348 1.47 -2.03 -4.63
CA GLY A 348 1.14 -2.17 -3.21
C GLY A 348 1.21 -3.59 -2.65
N ASN A 349 1.19 -4.62 -3.51
CA ASN A 349 1.07 -6.01 -3.11
C ASN A 349 2.38 -6.61 -2.57
N PHE A 350 3.50 -6.22 -3.16
CA PHE A 350 4.76 -6.97 -3.02
C PHE A 350 5.43 -6.80 -1.67
N LEU A 351 5.46 -5.58 -1.10
CA LEU A 351 6.15 -5.35 0.16
C LEU A 351 5.55 -6.18 1.31
N PRO A 352 4.23 -6.16 1.56
CA PRO A 352 3.64 -6.99 2.60
C PRO A 352 3.73 -8.49 2.27
N SER A 353 3.66 -8.86 0.99
CA SER A 353 3.80 -10.25 0.57
C SER A 353 5.21 -10.80 0.82
N LEU A 354 6.26 -10.01 0.51
CA LEU A 354 7.66 -10.34 0.83
C LEU A 354 7.88 -10.46 2.34
N ALA A 355 7.32 -9.52 3.13
CA ALA A 355 7.42 -9.58 4.59
C ALA A 355 6.77 -10.86 5.14
N ALA A 356 5.56 -11.18 4.69
CA ALA A 356 4.85 -12.39 5.10
C ALA A 356 5.59 -13.68 4.69
N GLN A 357 6.19 -13.69 3.48
CA GLN A 357 6.91 -14.85 2.97
C GLN A 357 8.17 -15.17 3.77
N VAL A 358 8.94 -14.15 4.15
CA VAL A 358 10.29 -14.34 4.70
C VAL A 358 10.29 -14.37 6.21
N PHE A 359 9.41 -13.61 6.85
CA PHE A 359 9.39 -13.45 8.30
C PHE A 359 8.21 -14.16 8.98
N GLY A 360 7.25 -14.66 8.18
CA GLY A 360 6.07 -15.37 8.69
C GLY A 360 5.22 -14.51 9.63
N ARG A 361 4.30 -15.14 10.34
CA ARG A 361 3.34 -14.48 11.25
C ARG A 361 4.01 -13.82 12.47
N LYS A 362 5.03 -14.46 13.02
CA LYS A 362 5.65 -14.08 14.30
C LYS A 362 6.43 -12.76 14.21
N ASP A 363 7.24 -12.62 13.17
CA ASP A 363 8.15 -11.48 13.01
C ASP A 363 7.69 -10.46 11.94
N PHE A 364 6.46 -10.62 11.44
CA PHE A 364 5.89 -9.78 10.38
C PHE A 364 5.92 -8.30 10.77
N ASN A 365 5.37 -7.94 11.93
CA ASN A 365 5.15 -6.55 12.33
C ASN A 365 6.44 -5.73 12.34
N VAL A 366 7.48 -6.24 13.00
CA VAL A 366 8.76 -5.55 13.12
C VAL A 366 9.48 -5.47 11.78
N SER A 367 9.52 -6.60 11.07
CA SER A 367 10.22 -6.69 9.79
C SER A 367 9.54 -5.85 8.71
N TYR A 368 8.20 -5.91 8.63
CA TYR A 368 7.42 -5.09 7.71
C TYR A 368 7.57 -3.59 8.00
N ALA A 369 7.52 -3.17 9.26
CA ALA A 369 7.71 -1.77 9.63
C ALA A 369 9.08 -1.23 9.20
N CYS A 370 10.15 -2.00 9.42
CA CYS A 370 11.49 -1.63 8.97
C CYS A 370 11.59 -1.59 7.43
N MET A 371 11.03 -2.59 6.74
CA MET A 371 11.00 -2.62 5.27
C MET A 371 10.19 -1.45 4.70
N ASN A 372 9.04 -1.12 5.30
CA ASN A 372 8.19 -0.01 4.85
C ASN A 372 8.83 1.35 5.08
N MET A 373 9.59 1.52 6.16
CA MET A 373 10.39 2.74 6.38
C MET A 373 11.43 2.93 5.27
N ILE A 374 12.19 1.87 4.94
CA ILE A 374 13.20 1.92 3.87
C ILE A 374 12.53 2.20 2.52
N ASN A 375 11.46 1.48 2.18
CA ASN A 375 10.65 1.68 0.97
C ASN A 375 10.15 3.12 0.86
N GLY A 376 9.63 3.68 1.95
CA GLY A 376 9.09 5.03 1.99
C GLY A 376 10.16 6.10 1.75
N ILE A 377 11.36 5.96 2.33
CA ILE A 377 12.49 6.87 2.12
C ILE A 377 12.88 6.87 0.64
N VAL A 378 13.06 5.68 0.05
CA VAL A 378 13.44 5.55 -1.38
C VAL A 378 12.36 6.14 -2.28
N ARG A 379 11.09 5.83 -2.03
CA ARG A 379 9.96 6.37 -2.79
C ARG A 379 9.89 7.89 -2.73
N SER A 380 10.21 8.50 -1.58
CA SER A 380 10.20 9.96 -1.41
C SER A 380 11.24 10.68 -2.27
N CYS A 381 12.29 9.99 -2.71
CA CYS A 381 13.28 10.55 -3.63
C CYS A 381 12.77 10.74 -5.07
N SER A 382 11.57 10.25 -5.41
CA SER A 382 11.03 10.29 -6.78
C SER A 382 11.01 11.69 -7.38
N PHE A 383 10.49 12.67 -6.62
CA PHE A 383 10.39 14.06 -7.11
C PHE A 383 11.76 14.70 -7.32
N PHE A 384 12.71 14.42 -6.44
CA PHE A 384 14.08 14.91 -6.60
C PHE A 384 14.74 14.31 -7.84
N VAL A 385 14.65 12.99 -8.01
CA VAL A 385 15.19 12.30 -9.21
C VAL A 385 14.54 12.84 -10.47
N LEU A 386 13.21 13.02 -10.47
CA LEU A 386 12.49 13.60 -11.60
C LEU A 386 12.95 15.01 -11.91
N ALA A 387 13.09 15.87 -10.90
CA ALA A 387 13.52 17.25 -11.08
C ALA A 387 14.93 17.33 -11.70
N VAL A 388 15.88 16.54 -11.18
CA VAL A 388 17.24 16.45 -11.73
C VAL A 388 17.22 15.95 -13.19
N LEU A 389 16.50 14.87 -13.48
CA LEU A 389 16.44 14.32 -14.83
C LEU A 389 15.80 15.32 -15.82
N ARG A 390 14.76 16.05 -15.40
CA ARG A 390 14.12 17.06 -16.25
C ARG A 390 14.97 18.30 -16.47
N SER A 391 15.79 18.69 -15.50
CA SER A 391 16.75 19.81 -15.68
C SER A 391 17.86 19.45 -16.66
N MET A 392 18.21 18.16 -16.77
CA MET A 392 19.26 17.68 -17.67
C MET A 392 18.75 17.31 -19.08
N THR A 393 17.42 17.14 -19.25
CA THR A 393 16.82 16.65 -20.50
C THR A 393 15.57 17.44 -20.84
N SER A 394 15.42 17.81 -22.13
CA SER A 394 14.31 18.67 -22.60
C SER A 394 12.96 17.94 -22.76
N GLY A 395 12.74 16.77 -22.14
CA GLY A 395 11.54 15.98 -22.42
C GLY A 395 11.18 14.97 -21.32
N TYR A 396 10.15 14.17 -21.61
CA TYR A 396 9.63 13.15 -20.71
C TYR A 396 10.21 11.75 -20.95
N THR A 397 10.80 11.52 -22.13
CA THR A 397 11.28 10.18 -22.58
C THR A 397 12.40 9.67 -21.70
N VAL A 398 13.45 10.47 -21.49
CA VAL A 398 14.62 10.05 -20.69
C VAL A 398 14.26 9.83 -19.23
N PRO A 399 13.56 10.75 -18.53
CA PRO A 399 13.10 10.49 -17.17
C PRO A 399 12.26 9.21 -17.07
N SER A 400 11.33 8.99 -18.01
CA SER A 400 10.48 7.80 -17.99
C SER A 400 11.28 6.52 -18.15
N MET A 401 12.26 6.49 -19.06
CA MET A 401 13.14 5.32 -19.26
C MET A 401 14.04 5.05 -18.06
N VAL A 402 14.54 6.08 -17.38
CA VAL A 402 15.33 5.91 -16.15
C VAL A 402 14.46 5.25 -15.06
N PHE A 403 13.21 5.70 -14.86
CA PHE A 403 12.30 5.07 -13.90
C PHE A 403 11.97 3.62 -14.30
N ALA A 404 11.82 3.33 -15.60
CA ALA A 404 11.63 1.98 -16.10
C ALA A 404 12.80 1.05 -15.74
N VAL A 405 14.03 1.51 -15.94
CA VAL A 405 15.24 0.78 -15.57
C VAL A 405 15.34 0.56 -14.07
N ILE A 406 15.03 1.59 -13.27
CA ILE A 406 15.01 1.50 -11.80
C ILE A 406 14.03 0.41 -11.34
N ALA A 407 12.84 0.29 -11.96
CA ALA A 407 11.90 -0.78 -11.64
C ALA A 407 12.47 -2.17 -11.94
N VAL A 408 13.17 -2.36 -13.06
CA VAL A 408 13.86 -3.64 -13.36
C VAL A 408 14.92 -3.95 -12.33
N ILE A 409 15.74 -2.96 -11.96
CA ILE A 409 16.77 -3.12 -10.92
C ILE A 409 16.14 -3.57 -9.60
N GLY A 410 14.99 -2.99 -9.23
CA GLY A 410 14.23 -3.41 -8.04
C GLY A 410 13.85 -4.88 -8.08
N GLY A 411 13.33 -5.36 -9.20
CA GLY A 411 13.00 -6.78 -9.43
C GLY A 411 14.22 -7.70 -9.35
N ILE A 412 15.34 -7.30 -9.99
CA ILE A 412 16.60 -8.05 -9.96
C ILE A 412 17.16 -8.15 -8.54
N LEU A 413 17.16 -7.06 -7.78
CA LEU A 413 17.63 -7.05 -6.40
C LEU A 413 16.84 -8.05 -5.53
N ILE A 414 15.53 -8.10 -5.69
CA ILE A 414 14.66 -8.99 -4.91
C ILE A 414 14.92 -10.45 -5.27
N VAL A 415 15.04 -10.79 -6.57
CA VAL A 415 15.21 -12.17 -7.02
C VAL A 415 16.63 -12.70 -6.83
N ALA A 416 17.65 -11.82 -6.77
CA ALA A 416 19.05 -12.21 -6.60
C ALA A 416 19.34 -12.85 -5.23
N VAL A 417 18.43 -12.70 -4.27
CA VAL A 417 18.56 -13.28 -2.95
C VAL A 417 17.92 -14.66 -2.94
N LYS A 418 18.64 -15.69 -2.42
CA LYS A 418 18.08 -17.04 -2.28
C LYS A 418 16.73 -16.99 -1.56
N GLU A 419 15.77 -17.66 -2.14
CA GLU A 419 14.41 -17.74 -1.59
C GLU A 419 14.48 -18.39 -0.20
N LYS A 420 14.06 -17.63 0.82
CA LYS A 420 13.88 -18.13 2.17
C LYS A 420 12.38 -18.13 2.45
N LYS A 421 11.84 -19.31 2.73
CA LYS A 421 10.44 -19.44 3.15
C LYS A 421 10.41 -19.54 4.67
N ALA A 422 9.47 -18.82 5.28
CA ALA A 422 9.23 -18.91 6.73
C ALA A 422 8.63 -20.27 7.12
N ILE A 423 7.94 -20.91 6.15
CA ILE A 423 7.36 -22.24 6.28
C ILE A 423 8.25 -23.20 5.48
N GLN A 424 9.08 -23.97 6.15
CA GLN A 424 9.78 -25.14 5.63
C GLN A 424 9.40 -26.39 6.41
#